data_5b7014963b0df3d9404d5c12b051109a
#
_entry.id   5b7014963b0df3d9404d5c12b051109a
#
_cell.length_a   1.000
_cell.length_b   1.000
_cell.length_c   1.000
_cell.angle_alpha   90.00
_cell.angle_beta   90.00
_cell.angle_gamma   90.00
#
_symmetry.space_group_name_H-M   'P 1'
#
loop_
_entity.id
_entity.type
_entity.pdbx_description
1 polymer ?
#
loop_
_entity_poly.entity_id
_entity_poly.type
_entity_poly.pdbx_seq_one_letter_code
_entity_poly.pdbx_strand_id
1 'polypeptide(L)'
;MPTAHARRRGRTDDSLPRTILLLGSGELGREFVISAKRLGCRVIAVDRYRGAPAMQVADESAVIDMLDGAAIRRLVRTYAPDYVVPEIEAIRTEELLRIEAAGTTVIPSARAAHLTMNRDAIRSLAAEELRLPTARYAFASSADELERIVIGSGKRSIGLPCVIKPIMSSSGKGQSIARTKSDLARSWKKALAGMRGDTVRVIAEEFIRFDSEITLLTVKQRPEVGKTLFVRPIGHRQERGDYQESWMPHPMSASAVRKAQRMAKLITDRIAGRRGAGLFGVEFFLRGNQVIFSELSPRPHDTGMVTMVSQDLSEFDLHLRAILGLPIPCIEYRG
;
A
#
# COMPACT_ATOMS: atom_id res chain seq x y z
N MET A 1 -5.83 23.38 37.09
CA MET A 1 -5.55 22.43 36.01
C MET A 1 -4.76 23.15 34.93
N PRO A 2 -3.48 22.86 34.68
CA PRO A 2 -2.70 23.55 33.65
C PRO A 2 -3.02 22.96 32.27
N THR A 3 -3.32 23.84 31.34
CA THR A 3 -3.71 23.58 29.96
C THR A 3 -2.61 22.88 29.14
N ALA A 4 -2.96 21.80 28.48
CA ALA A 4 -2.08 20.92 27.69
C ALA A 4 -1.49 21.56 26.38
N HIS A 5 -1.55 22.88 26.21
CA HIS A 5 -1.22 23.56 24.95
C HIS A 5 0.19 24.17 24.87
N ALA A 6 1.02 24.05 25.90
CA ALA A 6 2.30 24.79 25.98
C ALA A 6 3.57 23.95 25.70
N ARG A 7 3.48 22.69 25.26
CA ARG A 7 4.69 21.81 25.17
C ARG A 7 5.14 21.40 23.75
N ARG A 8 4.69 22.03 22.68
CA ARG A 8 5.08 21.65 21.31
C ARG A 8 6.05 22.58 20.57
N ARG A 9 6.71 23.53 21.26
CA ARG A 9 7.82 24.28 20.64
C ARG A 9 9.15 23.78 21.21
N GLY A 10 9.87 22.93 20.43
CA GLY A 10 11.26 22.64 20.69
C GLY A 10 11.69 21.19 20.92
N ARG A 11 10.93 20.17 20.49
CA ARG A 11 11.46 18.80 20.50
C ARG A 11 12.21 18.52 19.19
N THR A 12 13.48 18.94 19.15
CA THR A 12 14.50 18.47 18.19
C THR A 12 15.16 17.16 18.66
N ASP A 13 14.57 16.50 19.65
CA ASP A 13 15.09 15.28 20.24
C ASP A 13 14.59 14.07 19.43
N ASP A 14 15.50 13.51 18.61
CA ASP A 14 15.27 12.28 17.85
C ASP A 14 15.34 11.00 18.72
N SER A 15 15.31 11.16 20.06
CA SER A 15 15.34 10.04 21.00
C SER A 15 14.06 9.22 21.01
N LEU A 16 14.20 7.90 21.18
CA LEU A 16 13.11 7.01 21.55
C LEU A 16 12.74 7.19 23.04
N PRO A 17 11.50 6.90 23.48
CA PRO A 17 10.43 6.25 22.72
C PRO A 17 9.61 7.22 21.86
N ARG A 18 9.16 6.74 20.67
CA ARG A 18 8.20 7.42 19.80
C ARG A 18 6.82 6.84 19.99
N THR A 19 5.80 7.68 19.84
CA THR A 19 4.39 7.26 19.89
C THR A 19 3.84 7.10 18.48
N ILE A 20 3.34 5.91 18.18
CA ILE A 20 2.78 5.52 16.88
C ILE A 20 1.28 5.28 17.04
N LEU A 21 0.46 5.94 16.23
CA LEU A 21 -0.95 5.63 16.03
C LEU A 21 -1.06 4.77 14.77
N LEU A 22 -1.28 3.47 14.95
CA LEU A 22 -1.44 2.50 13.86
C LEU A 22 -2.91 2.44 13.46
N LEU A 23 -3.22 2.76 12.20
CA LEU A 23 -4.57 2.72 11.64
C LEU A 23 -4.73 1.46 10.77
N GLY A 24 -5.30 0.43 11.35
CA GLY A 24 -5.36 -0.95 10.86
C GLY A 24 -4.58 -1.86 11.81
N SER A 25 -5.26 -2.86 12.34
CA SER A 25 -4.71 -3.73 13.40
C SER A 25 -4.82 -5.21 13.03
N GLY A 26 -4.71 -5.52 11.73
CA GLY A 26 -4.70 -6.88 11.21
C GLY A 26 -3.40 -7.64 11.53
N GLU A 27 -3.19 -8.74 10.81
CA GLU A 27 -2.04 -9.66 11.03
C GLU A 27 -0.71 -8.95 10.72
N LEU A 28 -0.62 -8.23 9.59
CA LEU A 28 0.57 -7.46 9.24
C LEU A 28 0.81 -6.34 10.27
N GLY A 29 -0.26 -5.68 10.72
CA GLY A 29 -0.21 -4.69 11.78
C GLY A 29 0.35 -5.26 13.09
N ARG A 30 0.03 -6.52 13.44
CA ARG A 30 0.59 -7.18 14.63
C ARG A 30 2.11 -7.32 14.51
N GLU A 31 2.62 -7.81 13.40
CA GLU A 31 4.06 -7.96 13.17
C GLU A 31 4.79 -6.60 13.17
N PHE A 32 4.15 -5.56 12.61
CA PHE A 32 4.67 -4.21 12.71
C PHE A 32 4.75 -3.72 14.17
N VAL A 33 3.71 -3.96 14.99
CA VAL A 33 3.74 -3.60 16.41
C VAL A 33 4.84 -4.35 17.14
N ILE A 34 5.04 -5.64 16.87
CA ILE A 34 6.13 -6.42 17.48
C ILE A 34 7.49 -5.78 17.17
N SER A 35 7.73 -5.41 15.91
CA SER A 35 8.96 -4.68 15.52
C SER A 35 9.07 -3.34 16.25
N ALA A 36 7.97 -2.57 16.36
CA ALA A 36 7.95 -1.29 17.06
C ALA A 36 8.28 -1.45 18.56
N LYS A 37 7.74 -2.48 19.19
CA LYS A 37 8.00 -2.78 20.60
C LYS A 37 9.46 -3.17 20.86
N ARG A 38 10.12 -3.90 19.94
CA ARG A 38 11.55 -4.21 20.03
C ARG A 38 12.43 -2.95 20.08
N LEU A 39 11.99 -1.85 19.46
CA LEU A 39 12.69 -0.56 19.49
C LEU A 39 12.15 0.41 20.55
N GLY A 40 11.31 -0.06 21.48
CA GLY A 40 10.80 0.73 22.58
C GLY A 40 9.72 1.76 22.21
N CYS A 41 9.13 1.69 21.02
CA CYS A 41 8.02 2.57 20.65
C CYS A 41 6.77 2.28 21.48
N ARG A 42 6.00 3.33 21.78
CA ARG A 42 4.62 3.22 22.28
C ARG A 42 3.69 3.15 21.09
N VAL A 43 2.84 2.14 21.06
CA VAL A 43 1.90 1.92 19.93
C VAL A 43 0.46 1.92 20.43
N ILE A 44 -0.38 2.72 19.78
CA ILE A 44 -1.84 2.70 19.92
C ILE A 44 -2.39 2.02 18.65
N ALA A 45 -2.95 0.82 18.80
CA ALA A 45 -3.52 0.04 17.71
C ALA A 45 -5.00 0.35 17.52
N VAL A 46 -5.40 0.73 16.30
CA VAL A 46 -6.78 1.16 16.01
C VAL A 46 -7.38 0.28 14.92
N ASP A 47 -8.60 -0.20 15.14
CA ASP A 47 -9.37 -0.94 14.13
C ASP A 47 -10.88 -0.73 14.32
N ARG A 48 -11.69 -1.25 13.41
CA ARG A 48 -13.16 -1.18 13.45
C ARG A 48 -13.79 -2.21 14.39
N TYR A 49 -13.03 -3.18 14.89
CA TYR A 49 -13.52 -4.23 15.78
C TYR A 49 -12.57 -4.46 16.94
N ARG A 50 -13.12 -4.93 18.06
CA ARG A 50 -12.38 -5.19 19.29
C ARG A 50 -11.55 -6.47 19.19
N GLY A 51 -10.35 -6.45 19.80
CA GLY A 51 -9.49 -7.64 19.86
C GLY A 51 -8.79 -7.98 18.54
N ALA A 52 -8.64 -7.00 17.63
CA ALA A 52 -7.86 -7.18 16.41
C ALA A 52 -6.42 -7.62 16.72
N PRO A 53 -5.75 -8.37 15.84
CA PRO A 53 -4.45 -8.99 16.11
C PRO A 53 -3.39 -8.05 16.70
N ALA A 54 -3.21 -6.85 16.14
CA ALA A 54 -2.24 -5.88 16.64
C ALA A 54 -2.60 -5.31 18.01
N MET A 55 -3.89 -5.26 18.38
CA MET A 55 -4.33 -4.77 19.69
C MET A 55 -3.85 -5.67 20.85
N GLN A 56 -3.53 -6.93 20.56
CA GLN A 56 -3.07 -7.90 21.56
C GLN A 56 -1.64 -7.65 22.01
N VAL A 57 -0.85 -6.90 21.22
CA VAL A 57 0.58 -6.65 21.46
C VAL A 57 0.92 -5.15 21.57
N ALA A 58 -0.04 -4.29 21.34
CA ALA A 58 0.10 -2.85 21.48
C ALA A 58 0.00 -2.39 22.95
N ASP A 59 0.46 -1.18 23.24
CA ASP A 59 0.33 -0.57 24.59
C ASP A 59 -1.11 -0.16 24.89
N GLU A 60 -1.81 0.34 23.88
CA GLU A 60 -3.20 0.74 23.98
C GLU A 60 -3.95 0.41 22.67
N SER A 61 -5.27 0.40 22.76
CA SER A 61 -6.10 0.15 21.58
C SER A 61 -7.35 1.04 21.58
N ALA A 62 -7.85 1.32 20.36
CA ALA A 62 -9.10 2.01 20.18
C ALA A 62 -9.92 1.37 19.05
N VAL A 63 -11.25 1.38 19.20
CA VAL A 63 -12.18 0.88 18.18
C VAL A 63 -12.96 2.06 17.63
N ILE A 64 -12.83 2.29 16.31
CA ILE A 64 -13.55 3.34 15.59
C ILE A 64 -13.94 2.86 14.19
N ASP A 65 -14.91 3.53 13.59
CA ASP A 65 -15.05 3.46 12.14
C ASP A 65 -13.89 4.23 11.48
N MET A 66 -13.07 3.55 10.70
CA MET A 66 -11.91 4.13 10.00
C MET A 66 -12.31 5.11 8.88
N LEU A 67 -13.58 5.11 8.48
CA LEU A 67 -14.14 6.09 7.55
C LEU A 67 -14.70 7.33 8.25
N ASP A 68 -14.78 7.33 9.60
CA ASP A 68 -15.10 8.51 10.41
C ASP A 68 -13.84 9.36 10.65
N GLY A 69 -13.61 10.36 9.79
CA GLY A 69 -12.50 11.30 9.93
C GLY A 69 -12.51 12.09 11.25
N ALA A 70 -13.70 12.34 11.83
CA ALA A 70 -13.78 13.01 13.12
C ALA A 70 -13.28 12.12 14.26
N ALA A 71 -13.55 10.81 14.21
CA ALA A 71 -13.00 9.83 15.14
C ALA A 71 -11.48 9.75 15.05
N ILE A 72 -10.92 9.66 13.83
CA ILE A 72 -9.45 9.67 13.61
C ILE A 72 -8.84 10.94 14.21
N ARG A 73 -9.42 12.11 13.95
CA ARG A 73 -8.93 13.39 14.48
C ARG A 73 -8.98 13.44 16.02
N ARG A 74 -10.03 12.89 16.64
CA ARG A 74 -10.11 12.79 18.11
C ARG A 74 -8.96 11.95 18.66
N LEU A 75 -8.65 10.79 18.07
CA LEU A 75 -7.54 9.95 18.51
C LEU A 75 -6.18 10.67 18.37
N VAL A 76 -5.94 11.35 17.24
CA VAL A 76 -4.72 12.14 17.07
C VAL A 76 -4.58 13.24 18.13
N ARG A 77 -5.67 13.90 18.51
CA ARG A 77 -5.65 14.90 19.59
C ARG A 77 -5.41 14.27 20.96
N THR A 78 -6.05 13.13 21.24
CA THR A 78 -5.96 12.44 22.54
C THR A 78 -4.56 11.89 22.78
N TYR A 79 -4.00 11.21 21.80
CA TYR A 79 -2.71 10.51 21.94
C TYR A 79 -1.51 11.35 21.53
N ALA A 80 -1.71 12.44 20.79
CA ALA A 80 -0.67 13.30 20.24
C ALA A 80 0.54 12.52 19.68
N PRO A 81 0.30 11.56 18.73
CA PRO A 81 1.33 10.66 18.24
C PRO A 81 2.41 11.42 17.48
N ASP A 82 3.65 10.88 17.50
CA ASP A 82 4.72 11.36 16.63
C ASP A 82 4.45 10.94 15.18
N TYR A 83 3.86 9.74 14.98
CA TYR A 83 3.56 9.18 13.67
C TYR A 83 2.15 8.60 13.60
N VAL A 84 1.45 8.86 12.52
CA VAL A 84 0.23 8.15 12.12
C VAL A 84 0.60 7.22 10.97
N VAL A 85 0.39 5.91 11.16
CA VAL A 85 0.79 4.86 10.22
C VAL A 85 -0.45 4.14 9.72
N PRO A 86 -0.93 4.44 8.49
CA PRO A 86 -1.99 3.67 7.85
C PRO A 86 -1.49 2.27 7.47
N GLU A 87 -2.27 1.25 7.80
CA GLU A 87 -1.96 -0.15 7.52
C GLU A 87 -3.04 -0.83 6.67
N ILE A 88 -4.23 -0.26 6.57
CA ILE A 88 -5.33 -0.76 5.74
C ILE A 88 -5.77 0.27 4.70
N GLU A 89 -6.51 -0.18 3.66
CA GLU A 89 -6.99 0.70 2.58
C GLU A 89 -8.24 1.49 2.96
N ALA A 90 -9.10 0.95 3.82
CA ALA A 90 -10.40 1.55 4.15
C ALA A 90 -10.27 2.60 5.27
N ILE A 91 -9.64 3.73 4.96
CA ILE A 91 -9.45 4.88 5.86
C ILE A 91 -9.95 6.16 5.19
N ARG A 92 -10.44 7.12 5.97
CA ARG A 92 -10.77 8.47 5.46
C ARG A 92 -9.48 9.25 5.19
N THR A 93 -8.91 9.06 4.00
CA THR A 93 -7.60 9.60 3.61
C THR A 93 -7.58 11.12 3.52
N GLU A 94 -8.70 11.76 3.23
CA GLU A 94 -8.83 13.23 3.25
C GLU A 94 -8.54 13.78 4.64
N GLU A 95 -8.88 13.03 5.69
CA GLU A 95 -8.55 13.45 7.06
C GLU A 95 -7.06 13.27 7.35
N LEU A 96 -6.40 12.25 6.80
CA LEU A 96 -4.95 12.12 6.92
C LEU A 96 -4.22 13.31 6.30
N LEU A 97 -4.68 13.81 5.14
CA LEU A 97 -4.13 15.02 4.51
C LEU A 97 -4.26 16.25 5.43
N ARG A 98 -5.40 16.41 6.12
CA ARG A 98 -5.62 17.50 7.08
C ARG A 98 -4.72 17.35 8.32
N ILE A 99 -4.57 16.14 8.83
CA ILE A 99 -3.71 15.82 9.97
C ILE A 99 -2.25 16.13 9.66
N GLU A 100 -1.79 15.74 8.47
CA GLU A 100 -0.44 16.02 8.00
C GLU A 100 -0.21 17.53 7.79
N ALA A 101 -1.16 18.23 7.19
CA ALA A 101 -1.12 19.69 7.03
C ALA A 101 -1.11 20.42 8.39
N ALA A 102 -1.72 19.84 9.42
CA ALA A 102 -1.69 20.36 10.79
C ALA A 102 -0.39 20.05 11.55
N GLY A 103 0.57 19.36 10.93
CA GLY A 103 1.92 19.12 11.45
C GLY A 103 2.15 17.76 12.13
N THR A 104 1.17 16.84 12.10
CA THR A 104 1.40 15.46 12.55
C THR A 104 1.95 14.65 11.38
N THR A 105 3.03 13.90 11.58
CA THR A 105 3.66 13.12 10.52
C THR A 105 2.81 11.88 10.17
N VAL A 106 2.40 11.77 8.91
CA VAL A 106 1.76 10.56 8.36
C VAL A 106 2.77 9.78 7.52
N ILE A 107 2.83 8.47 7.65
CA ILE A 107 3.83 7.61 7.03
C ILE A 107 3.17 6.65 6.03
N PRO A 108 3.76 6.48 4.83
CA PRO A 108 4.95 7.18 4.31
C PRO A 108 4.67 8.62 3.94
N SER A 109 3.44 8.99 3.67
CA SER A 109 2.82 10.32 3.62
C SER A 109 1.30 10.19 3.47
N ALA A 110 0.53 11.18 3.89
CA ALA A 110 -0.93 11.21 3.69
C ALA A 110 -1.29 11.14 2.19
N ARG A 111 -0.48 11.78 1.35
CA ARG A 111 -0.65 11.71 -0.12
C ARG A 111 -0.43 10.31 -0.65
N ALA A 112 0.58 9.58 -0.17
CA ALA A 112 0.83 8.19 -0.59
C ALA A 112 -0.38 7.31 -0.24
N ALA A 113 -0.88 7.38 1.00
CA ALA A 113 -2.07 6.67 1.40
C ALA A 113 -3.28 7.02 0.53
N HIS A 114 -3.53 8.32 0.28
CA HIS A 114 -4.65 8.79 -0.53
C HIS A 114 -4.59 8.27 -1.97
N LEU A 115 -3.44 8.36 -2.63
CA LEU A 115 -3.28 7.94 -4.03
C LEU A 115 -3.40 6.42 -4.20
N THR A 116 -2.85 5.64 -3.28
CA THR A 116 -2.82 4.18 -3.39
C THR A 116 -4.14 3.51 -3.00
N MET A 117 -4.94 4.16 -2.17
CA MET A 117 -6.31 3.69 -1.87
C MET A 117 -7.28 3.88 -3.03
N ASN A 118 -6.95 4.75 -3.97
CA ASN A 118 -7.75 5.05 -5.16
C ASN A 118 -7.05 4.48 -6.40
N ARG A 119 -7.51 3.32 -6.90
CA ARG A 119 -6.92 2.67 -8.09
C ARG A 119 -6.88 3.56 -9.31
N ASP A 120 -7.85 4.45 -9.48
CA ASP A 120 -7.86 5.41 -10.57
C ASP A 120 -6.70 6.42 -10.43
N ALA A 121 -6.47 6.94 -9.24
CA ALA A 121 -5.41 7.90 -8.99
C ALA A 121 -4.01 7.30 -9.20
N ILE A 122 -3.74 6.14 -8.61
CA ILE A 122 -2.42 5.49 -8.76
C ILE A 122 -2.19 4.97 -10.17
N ARG A 123 -3.23 4.48 -10.85
CA ARG A 123 -3.13 4.00 -12.23
C ARG A 123 -2.86 5.15 -13.20
N SER A 124 -3.59 6.26 -13.10
CA SER A 124 -3.35 7.45 -13.93
C SER A 124 -1.96 8.05 -13.64
N LEU A 125 -1.55 8.13 -12.38
CA LEU A 125 -0.20 8.57 -12.02
C LEU A 125 0.88 7.71 -12.71
N ALA A 126 0.76 6.38 -12.61
CA ALA A 126 1.73 5.46 -13.19
C ALA A 126 1.77 5.54 -14.71
N ALA A 127 0.61 5.48 -15.38
CA ALA A 127 0.52 5.39 -16.82
C ALA A 127 0.68 6.75 -17.54
N GLU A 128 0.05 7.81 -17.04
CA GLU A 128 -0.05 9.09 -17.74
C GLU A 128 1.04 10.08 -17.34
N GLU A 129 1.29 10.24 -16.03
CA GLU A 129 2.33 11.16 -15.56
C GLU A 129 3.73 10.53 -15.67
N LEU A 130 3.90 9.31 -15.13
CA LEU A 130 5.20 8.65 -15.07
C LEU A 130 5.52 7.81 -16.29
N ARG A 131 4.55 7.57 -17.16
CA ARG A 131 4.66 6.77 -18.40
C ARG A 131 5.27 5.38 -18.16
N LEU A 132 4.92 4.78 -17.03
CA LEU A 132 5.33 3.41 -16.75
C LEU A 132 4.55 2.44 -17.65
N PRO A 133 5.18 1.34 -18.12
CA PRO A 133 4.46 0.25 -18.76
C PRO A 133 3.39 -0.31 -17.80
N THR A 134 2.12 -0.22 -18.17
CA THR A 134 0.96 -0.75 -17.42
C THR A 134 0.06 -1.51 -18.36
N ALA A 135 -0.89 -2.31 -17.84
CA ALA A 135 -2.02 -2.77 -18.61
C ALA A 135 -2.80 -1.57 -19.18
N ARG A 136 -3.37 -1.71 -20.39
CA ARG A 136 -4.36 -0.73 -20.86
C ARG A 136 -5.56 -0.76 -19.93
N TYR A 137 -6.16 0.38 -19.67
CA TYR A 137 -7.25 0.50 -18.72
C TYR A 137 -8.26 1.56 -19.13
N ALA A 138 -9.47 1.42 -18.61
CA ALA A 138 -10.49 2.46 -18.65
C ALA A 138 -11.41 2.33 -17.43
N PHE A 139 -12.07 3.43 -17.07
CA PHE A 139 -13.00 3.49 -15.94
C PHE A 139 -14.43 3.50 -16.42
N ALA A 140 -15.32 2.91 -15.63
CA ALA A 140 -16.77 2.92 -15.87
C ALA A 140 -17.53 3.18 -14.57
N SER A 141 -18.57 4.01 -14.67
CA SER A 141 -19.49 4.35 -13.57
C SER A 141 -20.88 3.71 -13.74
N SER A 142 -21.08 2.96 -14.83
CA SER A 142 -22.28 2.17 -15.09
C SER A 142 -21.96 0.87 -15.86
N ALA A 143 -22.86 -0.08 -15.84
CA ALA A 143 -22.73 -1.32 -16.59
C ALA A 143 -22.66 -1.07 -18.12
N ASP A 144 -23.46 -0.13 -18.62
CA ASP A 144 -23.48 0.23 -20.04
C ASP A 144 -22.18 0.92 -20.46
N GLU A 145 -21.62 1.73 -19.59
CA GLU A 145 -20.30 2.33 -19.82
C GLU A 145 -19.22 1.25 -19.84
N LEU A 146 -19.25 0.29 -18.90
CA LEU A 146 -18.35 -0.84 -18.88
C LEU A 146 -18.40 -1.64 -20.18
N GLU A 147 -19.61 -1.94 -20.68
CA GLU A 147 -19.76 -2.65 -21.94
C GLU A 147 -19.17 -1.84 -23.10
N ARG A 148 -19.46 -0.55 -23.20
CA ARG A 148 -18.93 0.32 -24.25
C ARG A 148 -17.40 0.37 -24.27
N ILE A 149 -16.75 0.50 -23.12
CA ILE A 149 -15.29 0.58 -23.05
C ILE A 149 -14.61 -0.77 -23.29
N VAL A 150 -15.29 -1.89 -23.03
CA VAL A 150 -14.72 -3.22 -23.27
C VAL A 150 -14.97 -3.69 -24.69
N ILE A 151 -16.20 -3.57 -25.22
CA ILE A 151 -16.63 -4.14 -26.50
C ILE A 151 -16.60 -3.12 -27.63
N GLY A 152 -16.51 -1.83 -27.34
CA GLY A 152 -16.55 -0.78 -28.35
C GLY A 152 -15.48 -0.92 -29.44
N SER A 153 -15.78 -0.42 -30.63
CA SER A 153 -14.90 -0.42 -31.80
C SER A 153 -14.00 0.81 -31.81
N GLY A 154 -12.80 0.72 -31.23
CA GLY A 154 -11.83 1.81 -31.28
C GLY A 154 -10.50 1.50 -30.62
N LYS A 155 -9.46 2.28 -30.92
CA LYS A 155 -8.11 2.12 -30.33
C LYS A 155 -8.08 2.20 -28.80
N ARG A 156 -9.15 2.70 -28.18
CA ARG A 156 -9.30 2.82 -26.71
C ARG A 156 -10.12 1.69 -26.10
N SER A 157 -10.65 0.76 -26.89
CA SER A 157 -11.34 -0.41 -26.35
C SER A 157 -10.35 -1.31 -25.62
N ILE A 158 -10.76 -1.80 -24.44
CA ILE A 158 -9.96 -2.73 -23.63
C ILE A 158 -9.90 -4.09 -24.32
N GLY A 159 -11.03 -4.58 -24.84
CA GLY A 159 -11.16 -5.90 -25.43
C GLY A 159 -11.34 -7.01 -24.40
N LEU A 160 -11.55 -8.22 -24.89
CA LEU A 160 -11.69 -9.43 -24.07
C LEU A 160 -10.52 -10.38 -24.36
N PRO A 161 -10.03 -11.15 -23.37
CA PRO A 161 -10.44 -11.09 -21.96
C PRO A 161 -9.95 -9.83 -21.28
N CYS A 162 -10.67 -9.37 -20.24
CA CYS A 162 -10.26 -8.24 -19.42
C CYS A 162 -10.52 -8.52 -17.93
N VAL A 163 -9.82 -7.79 -17.06
CA VAL A 163 -9.99 -7.83 -15.60
C VAL A 163 -10.84 -6.65 -15.16
N ILE A 164 -11.87 -6.91 -14.37
CA ILE A 164 -12.75 -5.87 -13.82
C ILE A 164 -12.57 -5.85 -12.30
N LYS A 165 -12.27 -4.67 -11.77
CA LYS A 165 -12.02 -4.45 -10.33
C LYS A 165 -12.79 -3.22 -9.86
N PRO A 166 -13.30 -3.19 -8.61
CA PRO A 166 -13.72 -1.92 -8.01
C PRO A 166 -12.51 -1.00 -7.84
N ILE A 167 -12.71 0.31 -7.88
CA ILE A 167 -11.61 1.27 -7.67
C ILE A 167 -11.08 1.25 -6.23
N MET A 168 -11.90 0.87 -5.26
CA MET A 168 -11.48 0.70 -3.87
C MET A 168 -11.86 -0.70 -3.38
N SER A 169 -10.88 -1.57 -3.20
CA SER A 169 -11.02 -2.90 -2.59
C SER A 169 -9.64 -3.43 -2.22
N SER A 170 -9.58 -4.46 -1.37
CA SER A 170 -8.36 -5.17 -1.00
C SER A 170 -8.51 -6.67 -1.24
N SER A 171 -7.39 -7.39 -1.30
CA SER A 171 -7.33 -8.86 -1.39
C SER A 171 -8.23 -9.41 -2.50
N GLY A 172 -8.20 -8.81 -3.69
CA GLY A 172 -8.96 -9.29 -4.86
C GLY A 172 -10.50 -9.24 -4.74
N LYS A 173 -11.05 -8.68 -3.64
CA LYS A 173 -12.50 -8.62 -3.44
C LYS A 173 -13.17 -7.82 -4.55
N GLY A 174 -14.21 -8.43 -5.15
CA GLY A 174 -14.92 -7.84 -6.29
C GLY A 174 -14.21 -7.98 -7.64
N GLN A 175 -12.98 -8.47 -7.68
CA GLN A 175 -12.25 -8.70 -8.94
C GLN A 175 -12.83 -9.89 -9.70
N SER A 176 -12.88 -9.78 -11.03
CA SER A 176 -13.27 -10.87 -11.94
C SER A 176 -12.62 -10.72 -13.32
N ILE A 177 -12.51 -11.84 -14.02
CA ILE A 177 -12.08 -11.87 -15.43
C ILE A 177 -13.35 -12.05 -16.29
N ALA A 178 -13.60 -11.09 -17.18
CA ALA A 178 -14.61 -11.20 -18.21
C ALA A 178 -13.94 -11.78 -19.47
N ARG A 179 -14.42 -12.94 -19.93
CA ARG A 179 -13.92 -13.62 -21.13
C ARG A 179 -14.86 -13.42 -22.33
N THR A 180 -16.12 -13.18 -22.03
CA THR A 180 -17.18 -12.98 -23.02
C THR A 180 -17.99 -11.72 -22.68
N LYS A 181 -18.75 -11.21 -23.66
CA LYS A 181 -19.68 -10.09 -23.43
C LYS A 181 -20.67 -10.37 -22.31
N SER A 182 -21.20 -11.60 -22.25
CA SER A 182 -22.17 -12.01 -21.21
C SER A 182 -21.58 -12.00 -19.78
N ASP A 183 -20.24 -12.04 -19.63
CA ASP A 183 -19.61 -11.94 -18.33
C ASP A 183 -19.64 -10.52 -17.73
N LEU A 184 -19.77 -9.48 -18.56
CA LEU A 184 -19.62 -8.09 -18.13
C LEU A 184 -20.65 -7.68 -17.08
N ALA A 185 -21.94 -8.02 -17.29
CA ALA A 185 -22.99 -7.70 -16.33
C ALA A 185 -22.78 -8.39 -14.95
N ARG A 186 -22.31 -9.65 -14.97
CA ARG A 186 -21.97 -10.39 -13.74
C ARG A 186 -20.73 -9.78 -13.07
N SER A 187 -19.72 -9.42 -13.85
CA SER A 187 -18.49 -8.79 -13.36
C SER A 187 -18.76 -7.43 -12.73
N TRP A 188 -19.64 -6.63 -13.32
CA TRP A 188 -20.12 -5.37 -12.74
C TRP A 188 -20.78 -5.60 -11.37
N LYS A 189 -21.75 -6.50 -11.29
CA LYS A 189 -22.42 -6.83 -10.01
C LYS A 189 -21.44 -7.32 -8.96
N LYS A 190 -20.49 -8.20 -9.35
CA LYS A 190 -19.45 -8.69 -8.44
C LYS A 190 -18.53 -7.58 -7.94
N ALA A 191 -18.14 -6.66 -8.83
CA ALA A 191 -17.32 -5.50 -8.44
C ALA A 191 -18.04 -4.62 -7.43
N LEU A 192 -19.31 -4.31 -7.64
CA LEU A 192 -20.12 -3.53 -6.68
C LEU A 192 -20.23 -4.22 -5.33
N ALA A 193 -20.46 -5.55 -5.30
CA ALA A 193 -20.57 -6.31 -4.05
C ALA A 193 -19.24 -6.35 -3.25
N GLY A 194 -18.10 -6.26 -3.91
CA GLY A 194 -16.77 -6.25 -3.28
C GLY A 194 -16.19 -4.85 -3.05
N MET A 195 -16.92 -3.82 -3.43
CA MET A 195 -16.47 -2.44 -3.32
C MET A 195 -16.42 -1.97 -1.86
N ARG A 196 -15.44 -1.15 -1.55
CA ARG A 196 -15.34 -0.38 -0.31
C ARG A 196 -15.48 1.12 -0.63
N GLY A 197 -15.96 1.89 0.35
CA GLY A 197 -16.27 3.32 0.14
C GLY A 197 -17.60 3.55 -0.56
N ASP A 198 -17.85 4.80 -0.94
CA ASP A 198 -19.14 5.31 -1.42
C ASP A 198 -19.16 5.67 -2.92
N THR A 199 -18.04 5.53 -3.61
CA THR A 199 -17.90 5.90 -5.02
C THR A 199 -18.13 4.69 -5.93
N VAL A 200 -19.28 4.67 -6.64
CA VAL A 200 -19.64 3.62 -7.61
C VAL A 200 -18.82 3.80 -8.89
N ARG A 201 -17.68 3.10 -8.96
CA ARG A 201 -16.81 3.12 -10.14
C ARG A 201 -15.98 1.84 -10.21
N VAL A 202 -15.73 1.34 -11.41
CA VAL A 202 -14.86 0.19 -11.67
C VAL A 202 -13.76 0.57 -12.66
N ILE A 203 -12.67 -0.18 -12.62
CA ILE A 203 -11.64 -0.19 -13.65
C ILE A 203 -11.75 -1.48 -14.45
N ALA A 204 -11.72 -1.37 -15.78
CA ALA A 204 -11.49 -2.48 -16.69
C ALA A 204 -10.03 -2.40 -17.17
N GLU A 205 -9.30 -3.48 -17.00
CA GLU A 205 -7.90 -3.60 -17.38
C GLU A 205 -7.72 -4.71 -18.40
N GLU A 206 -6.82 -4.50 -19.36
CA GLU A 206 -6.37 -5.55 -20.28
C GLU A 206 -5.85 -6.76 -19.48
N PHE A 207 -6.27 -7.95 -19.89
CA PHE A 207 -5.74 -9.17 -19.30
C PHE A 207 -4.29 -9.40 -19.79
N ILE A 208 -3.34 -9.15 -18.91
CA ILE A 208 -1.93 -9.39 -19.20
C ILE A 208 -1.64 -10.89 -19.08
N ARG A 209 -1.14 -11.49 -20.16
CA ARG A 209 -0.50 -12.81 -20.09
C ARG A 209 0.94 -12.61 -19.64
N PHE A 210 1.27 -13.12 -18.47
CA PHE A 210 2.58 -13.00 -17.84
C PHE A 210 3.17 -14.37 -17.51
N ASP A 211 4.48 -14.42 -17.36
CA ASP A 211 5.19 -15.64 -16.97
C ASP A 211 5.20 -15.77 -15.43
N SER A 212 5.30 -14.66 -14.72
CA SER A 212 5.27 -14.60 -13.25
C SER A 212 4.86 -13.21 -12.74
N GLU A 213 4.42 -13.19 -11.49
CA GLU A 213 4.18 -11.97 -10.71
C GLU A 213 5.27 -11.82 -9.66
N ILE A 214 5.71 -10.58 -9.43
CA ILE A 214 6.66 -10.27 -8.37
C ILE A 214 6.20 -9.08 -7.55
N THR A 215 6.59 -9.08 -6.28
CA THR A 215 6.63 -7.89 -5.42
C THR A 215 8.07 -7.45 -5.25
N LEU A 216 8.33 -6.17 -5.46
CA LEU A 216 9.61 -5.53 -5.15
C LEU A 216 9.41 -4.62 -3.94
N LEU A 217 9.78 -5.11 -2.76
CA LEU A 217 9.77 -4.29 -1.56
C LEU A 217 10.81 -3.18 -1.71
N THR A 218 10.33 -1.95 -1.66
CA THR A 218 11.11 -0.73 -1.89
C THR A 218 11.11 0.09 -0.61
N VAL A 219 12.27 0.24 0.00
CA VAL A 219 12.44 0.97 1.25
C VAL A 219 12.95 2.37 0.95
N LYS A 220 12.07 3.35 1.06
CA LYS A 220 12.45 4.75 0.93
C LYS A 220 12.89 5.28 2.27
N GLN A 221 14.18 5.57 2.41
CA GLN A 221 14.74 6.22 3.57
C GLN A 221 14.62 7.74 3.44
N ARG A 222 14.72 8.46 4.55
CA ARG A 222 14.87 9.91 4.52
C ARG A 222 16.21 10.26 3.84
N PRO A 223 16.29 11.33 3.03
CA PRO A 223 17.49 11.66 2.25
C PRO A 223 18.77 11.80 3.09
N GLU A 224 18.65 12.30 4.30
CA GLU A 224 19.73 12.48 5.26
C GLU A 224 20.22 11.18 5.91
N VAL A 225 19.43 10.12 5.83
CA VAL A 225 19.73 8.80 6.42
C VAL A 225 20.34 7.86 5.39
N GLY A 226 19.78 7.81 4.18
CA GLY A 226 20.26 6.87 3.19
C GLY A 226 19.52 6.89 1.86
N LYS A 227 20.00 6.07 0.94
CA LYS A 227 19.38 5.87 -0.37
C LYS A 227 18.17 4.95 -0.27
N THR A 228 17.32 4.95 -1.30
CA THR A 228 16.29 3.94 -1.48
C THR A 228 16.95 2.56 -1.61
N LEU A 229 16.48 1.60 -0.82
CA LEU A 229 16.90 0.20 -0.86
C LEU A 229 15.81 -0.66 -1.51
N PHE A 230 16.24 -1.77 -2.07
CA PHE A 230 15.36 -2.77 -2.67
C PHE A 230 15.67 -4.13 -2.06
N VAL A 231 14.65 -4.81 -1.58
CA VAL A 231 14.76 -6.23 -1.23
C VAL A 231 14.90 -7.05 -2.52
N ARG A 232 15.46 -8.24 -2.44
CA ARG A 232 15.48 -9.16 -3.58
C ARG A 232 14.06 -9.39 -4.09
N PRO A 233 13.84 -9.52 -5.42
CA PRO A 233 12.50 -9.76 -5.95
C PRO A 233 11.82 -10.96 -5.29
N ILE A 234 10.59 -10.78 -4.88
CA ILE A 234 9.75 -11.80 -4.27
C ILE A 234 8.77 -12.29 -5.33
N GLY A 235 8.88 -13.56 -5.72
CA GLY A 235 7.84 -14.21 -6.52
C GLY A 235 6.66 -14.59 -5.65
N HIS A 236 5.47 -14.53 -6.18
CA HIS A 236 4.28 -14.96 -5.46
C HIS A 236 3.25 -15.61 -6.40
N ARG A 237 2.34 -16.36 -5.80
CA ARG A 237 1.19 -16.95 -6.47
C ARG A 237 -0.08 -16.51 -5.75
N GLN A 238 -1.05 -16.11 -6.55
CA GLN A 238 -2.40 -15.78 -6.09
C GLN A 238 -3.39 -16.73 -6.75
N GLU A 239 -4.42 -17.14 -6.02
CA GLU A 239 -5.55 -17.88 -6.56
C GLU A 239 -6.84 -17.08 -6.29
N ARG A 240 -7.59 -16.79 -7.36
CA ARG A 240 -8.85 -16.00 -7.29
C ARG A 240 -8.69 -14.62 -6.63
N GLY A 241 -7.46 -14.08 -6.65
CA GLY A 241 -7.11 -12.82 -6.00
C GLY A 241 -6.66 -12.94 -4.54
N ASP A 242 -6.62 -14.16 -3.98
CA ASP A 242 -6.13 -14.41 -2.64
C ASP A 242 -4.67 -14.90 -2.69
N TYR A 243 -3.82 -14.32 -1.86
CA TYR A 243 -2.43 -14.74 -1.67
C TYR A 243 -2.35 -16.20 -1.20
N GLN A 244 -1.47 -16.98 -1.81
CA GLN A 244 -1.26 -18.38 -1.48
C GLN A 244 0.15 -18.63 -0.97
N GLU A 245 1.16 -18.18 -1.71
CA GLU A 245 2.57 -18.42 -1.36
C GLU A 245 3.47 -17.34 -1.95
N SER A 246 4.63 -17.15 -1.35
CA SER A 246 5.72 -16.35 -1.86
C SER A 246 7.07 -17.02 -1.62
N TRP A 247 8.04 -16.69 -2.48
CA TRP A 247 9.40 -17.20 -2.41
C TRP A 247 10.42 -16.11 -2.76
N MET A 248 11.58 -16.17 -2.17
CA MET A 248 12.66 -15.22 -2.40
C MET A 248 14.02 -15.94 -2.40
N PRO A 249 14.93 -15.65 -3.36
CA PRO A 249 14.73 -14.69 -4.47
C PRO A 249 13.92 -15.29 -5.61
N HIS A 250 13.15 -14.42 -6.33
CA HIS A 250 12.56 -14.80 -7.61
C HIS A 250 13.61 -14.66 -8.72
N PRO A 251 13.81 -15.67 -9.58
CA PRO A 251 14.79 -15.57 -10.66
C PRO A 251 14.36 -14.54 -11.71
N MET A 252 15.23 -13.56 -11.95
CA MET A 252 15.03 -12.51 -12.94
C MET A 252 16.37 -12.18 -13.63
N SER A 253 16.31 -11.77 -14.89
CA SER A 253 17.49 -11.20 -15.54
C SER A 253 17.92 -9.90 -14.85
N ALA A 254 19.22 -9.63 -14.82
CA ALA A 254 19.75 -8.37 -14.28
C ALA A 254 19.14 -7.11 -14.96
N SER A 255 18.75 -7.23 -16.23
CA SER A 255 18.07 -6.15 -16.96
C SER A 255 16.65 -5.92 -16.41
N ALA A 256 15.87 -6.98 -16.17
CA ALA A 256 14.52 -6.90 -15.63
C ALA A 256 14.54 -6.36 -14.18
N VAL A 257 15.47 -6.82 -13.35
CA VAL A 257 15.66 -6.28 -11.98
C VAL A 257 15.90 -4.78 -12.00
N ARG A 258 16.85 -4.31 -12.84
CA ARG A 258 17.13 -2.86 -12.95
C ARG A 258 15.94 -2.06 -13.47
N LYS A 259 15.11 -2.63 -14.35
CA LYS A 259 13.87 -1.97 -14.81
C LYS A 259 12.86 -1.86 -13.66
N ALA A 260 12.60 -2.94 -12.95
CA ALA A 260 11.69 -2.95 -11.80
C ALA A 260 12.13 -1.93 -10.73
N GLN A 261 13.42 -1.92 -10.36
CA GLN A 261 13.97 -0.97 -9.38
C GLN A 261 13.81 0.48 -9.82
N ARG A 262 14.08 0.81 -11.11
CA ARG A 262 13.87 2.18 -11.62
C ARG A 262 12.41 2.60 -11.57
N MET A 263 11.50 1.71 -11.97
CA MET A 263 10.07 1.99 -11.96
C MET A 263 9.56 2.15 -10.51
N ALA A 264 9.94 1.25 -9.62
CA ALA A 264 9.59 1.30 -8.20
C ALA A 264 10.11 2.59 -7.55
N LYS A 265 11.38 2.95 -7.78
CA LYS A 265 11.94 4.21 -7.27
C LYS A 265 11.18 5.43 -7.77
N LEU A 266 10.89 5.49 -9.07
CA LEU A 266 10.21 6.63 -9.69
C LEU A 266 8.82 6.85 -9.07
N ILE A 267 8.02 5.79 -8.95
CA ILE A 267 6.66 5.92 -8.41
C ILE A 267 6.67 6.18 -6.90
N THR A 268 7.52 5.53 -6.12
CA THR A 268 7.61 5.75 -4.67
C THR A 268 8.10 7.16 -4.34
N ASP A 269 9.10 7.69 -5.06
CA ASP A 269 9.56 9.06 -4.88
C ASP A 269 8.44 10.07 -5.21
N ARG A 270 7.64 9.80 -6.26
CA ARG A 270 6.56 10.68 -6.68
C ARG A 270 5.42 10.76 -5.68
N ILE A 271 5.03 9.62 -5.06
CA ILE A 271 3.90 9.57 -4.12
C ILE A 271 4.29 9.96 -2.69
N ALA A 272 5.46 9.54 -2.22
CA ALA A 272 5.90 9.86 -0.87
C ALA A 272 6.46 11.28 -0.74
N GLY A 273 6.87 11.88 -1.86
CA GLY A 273 7.54 13.17 -1.85
C GLY A 273 8.95 13.11 -1.22
N ARG A 274 9.54 14.29 -1.03
CA ARG A 274 10.93 14.39 -0.56
C ARG A 274 11.14 13.85 0.85
N ARG A 275 10.21 14.12 1.76
CA ARG A 275 10.33 13.78 3.20
C ARG A 275 9.68 12.46 3.58
N GLY A 276 8.80 11.92 2.73
CA GLY A 276 8.14 10.65 3.01
C GLY A 276 9.15 9.51 3.06
N ALA A 277 9.00 8.66 4.05
CA ALA A 277 9.85 7.49 4.27
C ALA A 277 8.99 6.31 4.71
N GLY A 278 9.40 5.10 4.35
CA GLY A 278 8.67 3.87 4.66
C GLY A 278 8.95 2.79 3.63
N LEU A 279 8.28 1.68 3.79
CA LEU A 279 8.32 0.55 2.87
C LEU A 279 7.13 0.60 1.91
N PHE A 280 7.37 0.19 0.66
CA PHE A 280 6.37 0.08 -0.39
C PHE A 280 6.46 -1.30 -1.03
N GLY A 281 5.36 -2.01 -1.09
CA GLY A 281 5.20 -3.21 -1.91
C GLY A 281 4.82 -2.81 -3.34
N VAL A 282 5.72 -2.95 -4.29
CA VAL A 282 5.47 -2.61 -5.70
C VAL A 282 5.34 -3.89 -6.51
N GLU A 283 4.18 -4.11 -7.09
CA GLU A 283 3.88 -5.32 -7.83
C GLU A 283 4.09 -5.14 -9.33
N PHE A 284 4.64 -6.17 -9.96
CA PHE A 284 4.90 -6.20 -11.40
C PHE A 284 4.52 -7.54 -12.00
N PHE A 285 3.97 -7.50 -13.21
CA PHE A 285 3.92 -8.66 -14.11
C PHE A 285 5.22 -8.74 -14.90
N LEU A 286 5.73 -9.95 -15.05
CA LEU A 286 6.90 -10.25 -15.86
C LEU A 286 6.49 -11.04 -17.10
N ARG A 287 7.01 -10.63 -18.27
CA ARG A 287 6.91 -11.35 -19.53
C ARG A 287 8.27 -11.31 -20.21
N GLY A 288 9.05 -12.38 -20.05
CA GLY A 288 10.47 -12.38 -20.41
C GLY A 288 11.22 -11.24 -19.68
N ASN A 289 11.79 -10.32 -20.45
CA ASN A 289 12.47 -9.13 -19.94
C ASN A 289 11.57 -7.88 -19.83
N GLN A 290 10.28 -8.01 -20.12
CA GLN A 290 9.32 -6.92 -19.91
C GLN A 290 8.86 -6.92 -18.46
N VAL A 291 8.83 -5.72 -17.88
CA VAL A 291 8.34 -5.44 -16.54
C VAL A 291 7.17 -4.49 -16.69
N ILE A 292 6.01 -4.89 -16.20
CA ILE A 292 4.75 -4.15 -16.34
C ILE A 292 4.25 -3.85 -14.93
N PHE A 293 4.05 -2.57 -14.62
CA PHE A 293 3.53 -2.15 -13.32
C PHE A 293 2.08 -2.64 -13.13
N SER A 294 1.83 -3.29 -12.00
CA SER A 294 0.52 -3.79 -11.59
C SER A 294 -0.11 -2.93 -10.51
N GLU A 295 0.46 -2.92 -9.31
CA GLU A 295 -0.11 -2.23 -8.15
C GLU A 295 1.01 -1.73 -7.22
N LEU A 296 0.64 -0.88 -6.24
CA LEU A 296 1.55 -0.42 -5.20
C LEU A 296 0.81 -0.26 -3.88
N SER A 297 1.37 -0.82 -2.81
CA SER A 297 0.96 -0.63 -1.43
C SER A 297 2.00 0.20 -0.66
N PRO A 298 1.62 1.28 0.04
CA PRO A 298 2.58 2.15 0.75
C PRO A 298 2.81 1.66 2.18
N ARG A 299 2.97 0.35 2.37
CA ARG A 299 3.05 -0.36 3.65
C ARG A 299 3.60 -1.78 3.46
N PRO A 300 3.87 -2.54 4.54
CA PRO A 300 4.14 -3.97 4.45
C PRO A 300 3.10 -4.72 3.62
N HIS A 301 3.52 -5.79 2.96
CA HIS A 301 2.74 -6.52 1.97
C HIS A 301 2.70 -8.02 2.29
N ASP A 302 1.55 -8.68 2.08
CA ASP A 302 1.38 -10.12 2.38
C ASP A 302 2.51 -10.96 1.77
N THR A 303 2.91 -10.66 0.53
CA THR A 303 4.01 -11.37 -0.13
C THR A 303 5.36 -11.16 0.55
N GLY A 304 5.51 -10.07 1.31
CA GLY A 304 6.70 -9.72 2.05
C GLY A 304 6.91 -10.54 3.33
N MET A 305 5.91 -11.31 3.77
CA MET A 305 6.02 -12.20 4.94
C MET A 305 7.21 -13.17 4.82
N VAL A 306 7.60 -13.55 3.62
CA VAL A 306 8.80 -14.40 3.38
C VAL A 306 10.08 -13.77 3.94
N THR A 307 10.13 -12.43 4.09
CA THR A 307 11.29 -11.73 4.66
C THR A 307 11.54 -12.07 6.12
N MET A 308 10.55 -12.56 6.85
CA MET A 308 10.71 -12.97 8.26
C MET A 308 11.65 -14.17 8.44
N VAL A 309 11.82 -14.97 7.40
CA VAL A 309 12.66 -16.18 7.44
C VAL A 309 13.87 -16.12 6.51
N SER A 310 13.85 -15.24 5.50
CA SER A 310 14.85 -15.23 4.42
C SER A 310 15.90 -14.11 4.53
N GLN A 311 15.76 -13.22 5.52
CA GLN A 311 16.71 -12.13 5.78
C GLN A 311 16.75 -11.75 7.26
N ASP A 312 17.69 -10.89 7.64
CA ASP A 312 17.90 -10.43 9.02
C ASP A 312 16.85 -9.41 9.47
N LEU A 313 16.52 -8.45 8.61
CA LEU A 313 15.51 -7.41 8.84
C LEU A 313 14.26 -7.74 8.04
N SER A 314 13.18 -8.13 8.71
CA SER A 314 11.89 -8.34 8.06
C SER A 314 11.37 -7.06 7.39
N GLU A 315 10.37 -7.18 6.53
CA GLU A 315 9.71 -6.01 5.93
C GLU A 315 9.16 -5.04 7.00
N PHE A 316 8.74 -5.55 8.14
CA PHE A 316 8.25 -4.76 9.27
C PHE A 316 9.38 -3.98 9.94
N ASP A 317 10.55 -4.61 10.13
CA ASP A 317 11.74 -3.95 10.67
C ASP A 317 12.25 -2.88 9.70
N LEU A 318 12.26 -3.16 8.40
CA LEU A 318 12.64 -2.23 7.35
C LEU A 318 11.69 -1.03 7.30
N HIS A 319 10.37 -1.27 7.40
CA HIS A 319 9.36 -0.21 7.42
C HIS A 319 9.55 0.69 8.64
N LEU A 320 9.67 0.10 9.83
CA LEU A 320 9.85 0.83 11.07
C LEU A 320 11.15 1.65 11.09
N ARG A 321 12.27 1.07 10.66
CA ARG A 321 13.55 1.80 10.58
C ARG A 321 13.43 3.01 9.66
N ALA A 322 12.80 2.86 8.51
CA ALA A 322 12.57 3.99 7.59
C ALA A 322 11.68 5.07 8.22
N ILE A 323 10.62 4.70 8.94
CA ILE A 323 9.73 5.62 9.68
C ILE A 323 10.51 6.42 10.72
N LEU A 324 11.30 5.72 11.53
CA LEU A 324 12.05 6.34 12.63
C LEU A 324 13.28 7.11 12.14
N GLY A 325 13.65 7.00 10.87
CA GLY A 325 14.89 7.58 10.35
C GLY A 325 16.14 6.85 10.85
N LEU A 326 16.02 5.58 11.18
CA LEU A 326 17.16 4.75 11.58
C LEU A 326 17.87 4.21 10.34
N PRO A 327 19.21 4.17 10.33
CA PRO A 327 19.97 3.69 9.20
C PRO A 327 19.73 2.20 8.93
N ILE A 328 19.70 1.85 7.65
CA ILE A 328 19.65 0.46 7.17
C ILE A 328 20.94 0.27 6.34
N PRO A 329 22.04 -0.18 6.96
CA PRO A 329 23.33 -0.25 6.26
C PRO A 329 23.34 -1.34 5.19
N CYS A 330 22.76 -2.49 5.46
CA CYS A 330 22.60 -3.61 4.54
C CYS A 330 21.40 -4.47 4.94
N ILE A 331 21.02 -5.37 4.05
CA ILE A 331 20.07 -6.43 4.32
C ILE A 331 20.83 -7.75 4.11
N GLU A 332 20.96 -8.54 5.16
CA GLU A 332 21.64 -9.83 5.11
C GLU A 332 20.64 -10.93 4.81
N TYR A 333 20.88 -11.66 3.73
CA TYR A 333 19.99 -12.71 3.29
C TYR A 333 20.42 -14.06 3.84
N ARG A 334 19.45 -14.88 4.21
CA ARG A 334 19.63 -16.26 4.69
C ARG A 334 19.25 -17.23 3.58
N GLY A 335 20.11 -18.23 3.31
CA GLY A 335 19.91 -19.23 2.28
C GLY A 335 20.56 -18.94 0.95
#